data_aa98e573bfdb1899c8c3c74d7156633f
#
_entry.id   aa98e573bfdb1899c8c3c74d7156633f
#
_cell.length_a   1.000
_cell.length_b   1.000
_cell.length_c   1.000
_cell.angle_alpha   90.00
_cell.angle_beta   90.00
_cell.angle_gamma   90.00
#
_symmetry.space_group_name_H-M   'P 1'
#
loop_
_entity.id
_entity.type
_entity.pdbx_description
1 polymer ?
#
loop_
_entity_poly.entity_id
_entity_poly.type
_entity_poly.pdbx_seq_one_letter_code
_entity_poly.pdbx_strand_id
1 'polypeptide(L)'
;DLAYVPLIESAFKPTALSRANARGVWQFMRATGIENGLAADWYIDERADPQKATVAAAKYLKTLHRMFGDWHLAMASYNGGPGRVQRAMKRSRIDDFWDLTSSTRFLPRETRDYVPMILAAIIIAKNPAQYGFDILPRTPTPTEDVTLPAAVDLRRVAEWAGVAVDDIQQLNP
;
A
#
# COMPACT_ATOMS: atom_id res chain seq x y z
N ASP A 1 1.12 -6.96 11.75
CA ASP A 1 2.31 -6.14 11.47
C ASP A 1 2.37 -5.65 10.01
N LEU A 2 1.82 -6.37 9.02
CA LEU A 2 1.78 -5.92 7.62
C LEU A 2 0.94 -4.64 7.40
N ALA A 3 0.10 -4.25 8.36
CA ALA A 3 -0.63 -2.99 8.34
C ALA A 3 0.29 -1.74 8.32
N TYR A 4 1.58 -1.91 8.62
CA TYR A 4 2.56 -0.80 8.54
C TYR A 4 3.23 -0.66 7.17
N VAL A 5 2.97 -1.57 6.22
CA VAL A 5 3.43 -1.43 4.83
C VAL A 5 2.99 -0.10 4.21
N PRO A 6 1.73 0.35 4.33
CA PRO A 6 1.30 1.65 3.82
C PRO A 6 2.04 2.86 4.39
N LEU A 7 2.60 2.74 5.59
CA LEU A 7 3.41 3.82 6.15
C LEU A 7 4.66 4.08 5.29
N ILE A 8 5.29 3.02 4.81
CA ILE A 8 6.47 3.11 3.94
C ILE A 8 6.08 3.45 2.50
N GLU A 9 4.96 2.95 2.01
CA GLU A 9 4.51 3.16 0.64
C GLU A 9 4.04 4.60 0.37
N SER A 10 3.26 5.17 1.30
CA SER A 10 2.55 6.43 1.04
C SER A 10 2.37 7.33 2.26
N ALA A 11 2.90 6.95 3.43
CA ALA A 11 2.55 7.54 4.73
C ALA A 11 1.01 7.55 4.94
N PHE A 12 0.32 6.50 4.54
CA PHE A 12 -1.16 6.35 4.58
C PHE A 12 -1.93 7.38 3.75
N LYS A 13 -1.31 8.01 2.75
CA LYS A 13 -1.97 9.01 1.92
C LYS A 13 -2.81 8.36 0.79
N PRO A 14 -4.17 8.48 0.79
CA PRO A 14 -5.02 7.83 -0.21
C PRO A 14 -4.79 8.36 -1.63
N THR A 15 -4.48 9.64 -1.75
CA THR A 15 -4.24 10.31 -3.04
C THR A 15 -2.80 10.21 -3.53
N ALA A 16 -1.94 9.41 -2.85
CA ALA A 16 -0.54 9.28 -3.25
C ALA A 16 -0.42 8.73 -4.68
N LEU A 17 0.41 9.38 -5.49
CA LEU A 17 0.73 8.98 -6.85
C LEU A 17 2.23 9.05 -7.06
N SER A 18 2.86 7.92 -7.40
CA SER A 18 4.29 7.86 -7.67
C SER A 18 4.61 8.26 -9.11
N ARG A 19 5.89 8.54 -9.38
CA ARG A 19 6.38 8.78 -10.75
C ARG A 19 6.15 7.58 -11.69
N ALA A 20 6.05 6.37 -11.14
CA ALA A 20 5.77 5.14 -11.90
C ALA A 20 4.26 4.84 -12.01
N ASN A 21 3.38 5.78 -11.63
CA ASN A 21 1.92 5.60 -11.61
C ASN A 21 1.42 4.52 -10.62
N ALA A 22 2.18 4.21 -9.57
CA ALA A 22 1.63 3.51 -8.42
C ALA A 22 0.72 4.48 -7.63
N ARG A 23 -0.44 4.00 -7.15
CA ARG A 23 -1.48 4.87 -6.57
C ARG A 23 -2.02 4.34 -5.24
N GLY A 24 -2.44 5.28 -4.40
CA GLY A 24 -3.16 5.03 -3.16
C GLY A 24 -2.28 4.64 -1.99
N VAL A 25 -2.90 4.30 -0.87
CA VAL A 25 -2.21 3.96 0.39
C VAL A 25 -1.24 2.78 0.23
N TRP A 26 -1.57 1.83 -0.64
CA TRP A 26 -0.81 0.62 -0.90
C TRP A 26 0.10 0.70 -2.12
N GLN A 27 0.14 1.83 -2.82
CA GLN A 27 0.95 2.07 -4.02
C GLN A 27 0.86 0.96 -5.07
N PHE A 28 -0.36 0.50 -5.34
CA PHE A 28 -0.56 -0.47 -6.40
C PHE A 28 -0.20 0.08 -7.77
N MET A 29 0.62 -0.67 -8.52
CA MET A 29 0.68 -0.52 -9.96
C MET A 29 -0.66 -0.93 -10.58
N ARG A 30 -1.07 -0.27 -11.69
CA ARG A 30 -2.39 -0.50 -12.29
C ARG A 30 -2.65 -1.97 -12.61
N ALA A 31 -1.71 -2.63 -13.27
CA ALA A 31 -1.85 -4.05 -13.63
C ALA A 31 -2.01 -4.93 -12.39
N THR A 32 -1.13 -4.76 -11.38
CA THR A 32 -1.19 -5.54 -10.13
C THR A 32 -2.49 -5.28 -9.36
N GLY A 33 -2.99 -4.04 -9.35
CA GLY A 33 -4.28 -3.71 -8.75
C GLY A 33 -5.42 -4.48 -9.40
N ILE A 34 -5.50 -4.46 -10.73
CA ILE A 34 -6.54 -5.17 -11.50
C ILE A 34 -6.45 -6.69 -11.26
N GLU A 35 -5.26 -7.28 -11.28
CA GLU A 35 -5.04 -8.70 -10.99
C GLU A 35 -5.52 -9.10 -9.58
N ASN A 36 -5.53 -8.16 -8.65
CA ASN A 36 -6.00 -8.37 -7.29
C ASN A 36 -7.44 -7.91 -7.02
N GLY A 37 -8.16 -7.51 -8.08
CA GLY A 37 -9.59 -7.26 -8.05
C GLY A 37 -10.00 -5.80 -7.90
N LEU A 38 -9.07 -4.84 -8.11
CA LEU A 38 -9.39 -3.42 -8.13
C LEU A 38 -9.81 -2.98 -9.54
N ALA A 39 -10.89 -2.21 -9.64
CA ALA A 39 -11.25 -1.55 -10.87
C ALA A 39 -10.34 -0.32 -11.09
N ALA A 40 -9.89 -0.15 -12.34
CA ALA A 40 -9.12 1.02 -12.74
C ALA A 40 -9.41 1.31 -14.22
N ASP A 41 -10.33 2.23 -14.47
CA ASP A 41 -10.70 2.69 -15.80
C ASP A 41 -10.50 4.20 -15.95
N TRP A 42 -11.26 4.85 -16.82
CA TRP A 42 -11.23 6.29 -17.03
C TRP A 42 -11.93 7.09 -15.92
N TYR A 43 -12.96 6.51 -15.30
CA TYR A 43 -13.80 7.19 -14.31
C TYR A 43 -13.47 6.78 -12.87
N ILE A 44 -13.02 5.53 -12.68
CA ILE A 44 -12.82 4.92 -11.36
C ILE A 44 -11.40 4.39 -11.27
N ASP A 45 -10.74 4.67 -10.16
CA ASP A 45 -9.45 4.06 -9.81
C ASP A 45 -9.46 3.62 -8.35
N GLU A 46 -9.93 2.39 -8.11
CA GLU A 46 -10.07 1.82 -6.76
C GLU A 46 -8.74 1.59 -6.02
N ARG A 47 -7.60 1.83 -6.68
CA ARG A 47 -6.30 1.85 -6.00
C ARG A 47 -6.20 2.99 -4.99
N ALA A 48 -6.98 4.06 -5.20
CA ALA A 48 -7.07 5.20 -4.28
C ALA A 48 -8.05 4.94 -3.11
N ASP A 49 -8.99 4.01 -3.26
CA ASP A 49 -9.91 3.61 -2.20
C ASP A 49 -9.17 2.82 -1.10
N PRO A 50 -9.01 3.36 0.13
CA PRO A 50 -8.23 2.70 1.16
C PRO A 50 -8.79 1.33 1.57
N GLN A 51 -10.10 1.16 1.58
CA GLN A 51 -10.75 -0.07 2.02
C GLN A 51 -10.55 -1.18 0.98
N LYS A 52 -10.90 -0.91 -0.27
CA LYS A 52 -10.74 -1.86 -1.38
C LYS A 52 -9.28 -2.22 -1.62
N ALA A 53 -8.41 -1.21 -1.63
CA ALA A 53 -6.97 -1.41 -1.79
C ALA A 53 -6.37 -2.24 -0.64
N THR A 54 -6.87 -2.12 0.60
CA THR A 54 -6.43 -2.94 1.73
C THR A 54 -6.81 -4.41 1.56
N VAL A 55 -8.03 -4.69 1.10
CA VAL A 55 -8.46 -6.07 0.79
C VAL A 55 -7.59 -6.67 -0.33
N ALA A 56 -7.35 -5.92 -1.39
CA ALA A 56 -6.49 -6.33 -2.50
C ALA A 56 -5.04 -6.58 -2.04
N ALA A 57 -4.48 -5.70 -1.20
CA ALA A 57 -3.12 -5.85 -0.67
C ALA A 57 -2.98 -7.07 0.23
N ALA A 58 -3.96 -7.33 1.10
CA ALA A 58 -3.98 -8.54 1.94
C ALA A 58 -3.99 -9.82 1.08
N LYS A 59 -4.80 -9.84 0.01
CA LYS A 59 -4.84 -10.94 -0.96
C LYS A 59 -3.51 -11.11 -1.67
N TYR A 60 -2.91 -10.02 -2.13
CA TYR A 60 -1.62 -10.06 -2.84
C TYR A 60 -0.48 -10.50 -1.93
N LEU A 61 -0.35 -9.93 -0.74
CA LEU A 61 0.66 -10.34 0.25
C LEU A 61 0.51 -11.81 0.64
N LYS A 62 -0.73 -12.31 0.81
CA LYS A 62 -0.98 -13.74 1.06
C LYS A 62 -0.52 -14.61 -0.12
N THR A 63 -0.72 -14.15 -1.35
CA THR A 63 -0.24 -14.86 -2.55
C THR A 63 1.28 -14.89 -2.61
N LEU A 64 1.94 -13.76 -2.33
CA LEU A 64 3.39 -13.68 -2.27
C LEU A 64 3.96 -14.59 -1.16
N HIS A 65 3.33 -14.58 0.02
CA HIS A 65 3.76 -15.49 1.09
C HIS A 65 3.62 -16.97 0.71
N ARG A 66 2.54 -17.36 0.05
CA ARG A 66 2.41 -18.75 -0.46
C ARG A 66 3.49 -19.12 -1.48
N MET A 67 3.95 -18.15 -2.27
CA MET A 67 4.96 -18.34 -3.31
C MET A 67 6.36 -18.54 -2.72
N PHE A 68 6.68 -17.84 -1.64
CA PHE A 68 8.04 -17.78 -1.08
C PHE A 68 8.19 -18.53 0.26
N GLY A 69 7.08 -18.81 0.98
CA GLY A 69 7.10 -19.43 2.31
C GLY A 69 7.63 -18.53 3.42
N ASP A 70 8.09 -17.33 3.10
CA ASP A 70 8.71 -16.37 4.01
C ASP A 70 8.12 -14.97 3.85
N TRP A 71 7.90 -14.27 4.97
CA TRP A 71 7.29 -12.93 4.95
C TRP A 71 8.25 -11.83 4.50
N HIS A 72 9.55 -11.95 4.77
CA HIS A 72 10.53 -10.96 4.32
C HIS A 72 10.68 -11.03 2.80
N LEU A 73 10.76 -12.24 2.22
CA LEU A 73 10.75 -12.43 0.77
C LEU A 73 9.42 -11.98 0.14
N ALA A 74 8.29 -12.19 0.83
CA ALA A 74 6.99 -11.70 0.37
C ALA A 74 6.94 -10.16 0.33
N MET A 75 7.39 -9.48 1.39
CA MET A 75 7.49 -8.02 1.43
C MET A 75 8.47 -7.47 0.38
N ALA A 76 9.65 -8.09 0.24
CA ALA A 76 10.61 -7.75 -0.81
C ALA A 76 10.01 -7.90 -2.22
N SER A 77 9.16 -8.93 -2.40
CA SER A 77 8.46 -9.20 -3.66
C SER A 77 7.31 -8.22 -3.91
N TYR A 78 6.68 -7.71 -2.88
CA TYR A 78 5.69 -6.65 -2.99
C TYR A 78 6.30 -5.39 -3.62
N ASN A 79 7.45 -4.95 -3.12
CA ASN A 79 8.20 -3.80 -3.65
C ASN A 79 8.86 -4.11 -5.01
N GLY A 80 9.67 -5.16 -5.06
CA GLY A 80 10.55 -5.44 -6.20
C GLY A 80 9.93 -6.26 -7.34
N GLY A 81 8.75 -6.83 -7.11
CA GLY A 81 8.08 -7.77 -7.99
C GLY A 81 8.56 -9.23 -7.79
N PRO A 82 7.61 -10.21 -7.75
CA PRO A 82 7.92 -11.61 -7.45
C PRO A 82 8.90 -12.24 -8.43
N GLY A 83 8.79 -11.93 -9.72
CA GLY A 83 9.71 -12.49 -10.71
C GLY A 83 11.17 -12.05 -10.54
N ARG A 84 11.41 -10.85 -9.97
CA ARG A 84 12.76 -10.38 -9.66
C ARG A 84 13.36 -11.14 -8.49
N VAL A 85 12.58 -11.29 -7.41
CA VAL A 85 13.02 -12.02 -6.21
C VAL A 85 13.28 -13.51 -6.55
N GLN A 86 12.38 -14.16 -7.30
CA GLN A 86 12.59 -15.54 -7.76
C GLN A 86 13.88 -15.72 -8.58
N ARG A 87 14.14 -14.79 -9.51
CA ARG A 87 15.40 -14.83 -10.29
C ARG A 87 16.62 -14.61 -9.41
N ALA A 88 16.53 -13.75 -8.41
CA ALA A 88 17.62 -13.50 -7.46
C ALA A 88 17.93 -14.78 -6.66
N MET A 89 16.91 -15.41 -6.08
CA MET A 89 17.03 -16.68 -5.35
C MET A 89 17.64 -17.80 -6.22
N LYS A 90 17.11 -17.96 -7.45
CA LYS A 90 17.61 -18.98 -8.37
C LYS A 90 19.09 -18.78 -8.77
N ARG A 91 19.50 -17.52 -8.98
CA ARG A 91 20.89 -17.19 -9.35
C ARG A 91 21.87 -17.31 -8.20
N SER A 92 21.45 -16.94 -6.99
CA SER A 92 22.28 -17.01 -5.78
C SER A 92 22.27 -18.39 -5.14
N ARG A 93 21.21 -19.19 -5.34
CA ARG A 93 20.87 -20.41 -4.59
C ARG A 93 20.66 -20.14 -3.10
N ILE A 94 20.16 -18.95 -2.77
CA ILE A 94 19.83 -18.48 -1.43
C ILE A 94 18.31 -18.31 -1.35
N ASP A 95 17.71 -18.83 -0.29
CA ASP A 95 16.26 -18.80 -0.01
C ASP A 95 15.89 -17.99 1.25
N ASP A 96 16.87 -17.41 1.92
CA ASP A 96 16.68 -16.46 3.02
C ASP A 96 16.85 -15.00 2.53
N PHE A 97 15.97 -14.10 3.01
CA PHE A 97 16.01 -12.69 2.62
C PHE A 97 17.30 -12.00 3.09
N TRP A 98 17.73 -12.22 4.33
CA TRP A 98 18.87 -11.52 4.90
C TRP A 98 20.17 -11.92 4.23
N ASP A 99 20.33 -13.22 3.97
CA ASP A 99 21.46 -13.76 3.22
C ASP A 99 21.47 -13.25 1.78
N LEU A 100 20.27 -13.20 1.13
CA LEU A 100 20.13 -12.71 -0.24
C LEU A 100 20.51 -11.23 -0.36
N THR A 101 20.25 -10.43 0.67
CA THR A 101 20.53 -8.99 0.71
C THR A 101 21.93 -8.64 1.21
N SER A 102 22.69 -9.61 1.76
CA SER A 102 24.09 -9.41 2.15
C SER A 102 24.98 -9.02 0.96
N SER A 103 24.57 -9.40 -0.26
CA SER A 103 25.21 -9.00 -1.51
C SER A 103 24.37 -7.97 -2.28
N THR A 104 25.05 -6.94 -2.83
CA THR A 104 24.41 -5.92 -3.66
C THR A 104 24.07 -6.41 -5.08
N ARG A 105 24.45 -7.64 -5.44
CA ARG A 105 24.36 -8.18 -6.81
C ARG A 105 22.98 -8.68 -7.20
N PHE A 106 22.16 -9.11 -6.24
CA PHE A 106 20.94 -9.89 -6.51
C PHE A 106 19.67 -9.04 -6.54
N LEU A 107 19.57 -8.10 -5.60
CA LEU A 107 18.42 -7.19 -5.49
C LEU A 107 18.84 -5.72 -5.53
N PRO A 108 18.02 -4.84 -6.12
CA PRO A 108 18.24 -3.39 -6.07
C PRO A 108 18.28 -2.89 -4.62
N ARG A 109 18.95 -1.77 -4.40
CA ARG A 109 19.05 -1.14 -3.09
C ARG A 109 17.66 -0.88 -2.48
N GLU A 110 16.74 -0.33 -3.27
CA GLU A 110 15.37 -0.06 -2.85
C GLU A 110 14.71 -1.29 -2.23
N THR A 111 14.76 -2.44 -2.91
CA THR A 111 14.15 -3.68 -2.44
C THR A 111 14.89 -4.27 -1.23
N ARG A 112 16.20 -4.09 -1.13
CA ARG A 112 16.99 -4.53 0.03
C ARG A 112 16.69 -3.71 1.27
N ASP A 113 16.48 -2.41 1.12
CA ASP A 113 16.21 -1.47 2.22
C ASP A 113 14.73 -1.52 2.64
N TYR A 114 13.83 -1.99 1.77
CA TYR A 114 12.39 -1.97 1.99
C TYR A 114 11.92 -2.75 3.22
N VAL A 115 12.36 -3.99 3.37
CA VAL A 115 11.99 -4.83 4.51
C VAL A 115 12.52 -4.27 5.83
N PRO A 116 13.82 -3.90 5.96
CA PRO A 116 14.32 -3.20 7.14
C PRO A 116 13.52 -1.93 7.49
N MET A 117 13.11 -1.13 6.51
CA MET A 117 12.29 0.06 6.76
C MET A 117 10.91 -0.29 7.34
N ILE A 118 10.25 -1.34 6.82
CA ILE A 118 8.98 -1.80 7.39
C ILE A 118 9.16 -2.27 8.84
N LEU A 119 10.19 -3.06 9.11
CA LEU A 119 10.45 -3.56 10.46
C LEU A 119 10.77 -2.41 11.43
N ALA A 120 11.55 -1.42 11.00
CA ALA A 120 11.81 -0.21 11.79
C ALA A 120 10.51 0.56 12.06
N ALA A 121 9.66 0.75 11.04
CA ALA A 121 8.37 1.39 11.19
C ALA A 121 7.46 0.65 12.19
N ILE A 122 7.42 -0.69 12.14
CA ILE A 122 6.69 -1.52 13.11
C ILE A 122 7.19 -1.29 14.53
N ILE A 123 8.51 -1.31 14.75
CA ILE A 123 9.12 -1.14 16.06
C ILE A 123 8.79 0.26 16.63
N ILE A 124 8.98 1.30 15.82
CA ILE A 124 8.69 2.69 16.21
C ILE A 124 7.20 2.87 16.51
N ALA A 125 6.33 2.40 15.62
CA ALA A 125 4.88 2.58 15.77
C ALA A 125 4.28 1.81 16.95
N LYS A 126 4.89 0.68 17.33
CA LYS A 126 4.48 -0.07 18.54
C LYS A 126 5.00 0.54 19.85
N ASN A 127 6.05 1.36 19.79
CA ASN A 127 6.67 1.96 20.95
C ASN A 127 6.96 3.46 20.71
N PRO A 128 5.97 4.27 20.32
CA PRO A 128 6.21 5.62 19.82
C PRO A 128 6.91 6.52 20.85
N ALA A 129 6.53 6.44 22.12
CA ALA A 129 7.11 7.24 23.19
C ALA A 129 8.62 7.00 23.38
N GLN A 130 9.08 5.76 23.17
CA GLN A 130 10.51 5.40 23.24
C GLN A 130 11.34 6.14 22.19
N TYR A 131 10.71 6.50 21.07
CA TYR A 131 11.33 7.19 19.93
C TYR A 131 11.00 8.69 19.88
N GLY A 132 10.47 9.25 20.98
CA GLY A 132 10.17 10.68 21.09
C GLY A 132 8.90 11.13 20.39
N PHE A 133 8.00 10.20 20.04
CA PHE A 133 6.70 10.54 19.44
C PHE A 133 5.62 10.55 20.53
N ASP A 134 4.93 11.69 20.65
CA ASP A 134 3.71 11.81 21.43
C ASP A 134 2.51 11.71 20.47
N ILE A 135 1.84 10.56 20.50
CA ILE A 135 0.73 10.27 19.59
C ILE A 135 -0.58 10.50 20.34
N LEU A 136 -1.27 11.57 19.96
CA LEU A 136 -2.64 11.81 20.43
C LEU A 136 -3.63 10.98 19.56
N PRO A 137 -4.42 10.08 20.18
CA PRO A 137 -5.46 9.37 19.46
C PRO A 137 -6.45 10.34 18.80
N ARG A 138 -6.72 10.16 17.52
CA ARG A 138 -7.79 10.89 16.84
C ARG A 138 -9.01 10.00 16.72
N THR A 139 -10.16 10.53 17.10
CA THR A 139 -11.44 9.87 16.79
C THR A 139 -11.66 9.95 15.28
N PRO A 140 -11.96 8.83 14.61
CA PRO A 140 -12.32 8.85 13.20
C PRO A 140 -13.52 9.77 12.98
N THR A 141 -13.49 10.56 11.90
CA THR A 141 -14.65 11.34 11.49
C THR A 141 -15.76 10.37 11.09
N PRO A 142 -16.97 10.47 11.67
CA PRO A 142 -18.09 9.62 11.25
C PRO A 142 -18.42 9.92 9.79
N THR A 143 -18.54 8.88 8.98
CA THR A 143 -18.92 8.96 7.56
C THR A 143 -20.04 8.00 7.28
N GLU A 144 -20.85 8.30 6.27
CA GLU A 144 -21.92 7.45 5.79
C GLU A 144 -21.74 7.21 4.29
N ASP A 145 -21.93 5.95 3.87
CA ASP A 145 -21.88 5.57 2.47
C ASP A 145 -23.26 5.79 1.83
N VAL A 146 -23.35 6.68 0.85
CA VAL A 146 -24.57 6.95 0.10
C VAL A 146 -24.44 6.47 -1.33
N THR A 147 -25.33 5.54 -1.73
CA THR A 147 -25.40 5.07 -3.11
C THR A 147 -26.31 6.00 -3.93
N LEU A 148 -25.74 6.58 -4.96
CA LEU A 148 -26.49 7.44 -5.90
C LEU A 148 -27.06 6.60 -7.06
N PRO A 149 -28.28 6.90 -7.54
CA PRO A 149 -28.93 6.12 -8.60
C PRO A 149 -28.33 6.37 -10.00
N ALA A 150 -27.53 7.41 -10.14
CA ALA A 150 -26.85 7.78 -11.40
C ALA A 150 -25.53 8.50 -11.11
N ALA A 151 -24.69 8.62 -12.14
CA ALA A 151 -23.48 9.43 -12.08
C ALA A 151 -23.82 10.89 -11.81
N VAL A 152 -23.20 11.49 -10.80
CA VAL A 152 -23.41 12.87 -10.36
C VAL A 152 -22.06 13.54 -10.19
N ASP A 153 -21.99 14.81 -10.56
CA ASP A 153 -20.82 15.66 -10.31
C ASP A 153 -20.64 15.87 -8.79
N LEU A 154 -19.43 15.63 -8.28
CA LEU A 154 -19.13 15.78 -6.85
C LEU A 154 -19.39 17.19 -6.33
N ARG A 155 -19.34 18.21 -7.18
CA ARG A 155 -19.73 19.59 -6.82
C ARG A 155 -21.20 19.68 -6.41
N ARG A 156 -22.08 18.94 -7.09
CA ARG A 156 -23.50 18.86 -6.73
C ARG A 156 -23.72 18.12 -5.41
N VAL A 157 -22.95 17.06 -5.21
CA VAL A 157 -22.98 16.30 -3.93
C VAL A 157 -22.56 17.22 -2.77
N ALA A 158 -21.48 17.98 -2.94
CA ALA A 158 -21.00 18.93 -1.94
C ALA A 158 -22.03 20.02 -1.64
N GLU A 159 -22.70 20.57 -2.68
CA GLU A 159 -23.78 21.54 -2.56
C GLU A 159 -24.95 20.98 -1.74
N TRP A 160 -25.40 19.74 -2.04
CA TRP A 160 -26.48 19.08 -1.28
C TRP A 160 -26.12 18.76 0.15
N ALA A 161 -24.85 18.40 0.40
CA ALA A 161 -24.35 18.10 1.74
C ALA A 161 -24.00 19.38 2.54
N GLY A 162 -23.94 20.55 1.90
CA GLY A 162 -23.57 21.81 2.56
C GLY A 162 -22.10 21.85 3.01
N VAL A 163 -21.20 21.16 2.28
CA VAL A 163 -19.76 21.08 2.58
C VAL A 163 -18.92 21.54 1.40
N ALA A 164 -17.61 21.69 1.61
CA ALA A 164 -16.71 22.01 0.50
C ALA A 164 -16.51 20.80 -0.43
N VAL A 165 -16.27 21.08 -1.73
CA VAL A 165 -16.00 20.03 -2.72
C VAL A 165 -14.77 19.21 -2.34
N ASP A 166 -13.74 19.85 -1.78
CA ASP A 166 -12.51 19.20 -1.34
C ASP A 166 -12.78 18.17 -0.23
N ASP A 167 -13.74 18.39 0.65
CA ASP A 167 -14.13 17.45 1.69
C ASP A 167 -14.74 16.18 1.07
N ILE A 168 -15.63 16.35 0.08
CA ILE A 168 -16.20 15.21 -0.66
C ILE A 168 -15.12 14.48 -1.45
N GLN A 169 -14.19 15.20 -2.09
CA GLN A 169 -13.09 14.56 -2.82
C GLN A 169 -12.13 13.78 -1.92
N GLN A 170 -11.86 14.26 -0.71
CA GLN A 170 -11.03 13.53 0.26
C GLN A 170 -11.68 12.22 0.71
N LEU A 171 -13.00 12.19 0.78
CA LEU A 171 -13.75 10.97 1.12
C LEU A 171 -13.94 10.03 -0.08
N ASN A 172 -13.73 10.52 -1.31
CA ASN A 172 -13.87 9.77 -2.57
C ASN A 172 -12.61 9.92 -3.45
N PRO A 173 -11.44 9.46 -2.97
CA PRO A 173 -10.15 9.67 -3.61
C PRO A 173 -9.95 8.90 -4.94
#